data_8271670bd2024770a30aad14ffa8d1a9
#
_entry.id   8271670bd2024770a30aad14ffa8d1a9
#
_cell.length_a   1.000
_cell.length_b   1.000
_cell.length_c   1.000
_cell.angle_alpha   90.00
_cell.angle_beta   90.00
_cell.angle_gamma   90.00
#
_symmetry.space_group_name_H-M   'P 1'
#
loop_
_entity.id
_entity.type
_entity.pdbx_description
1 polymer ?
#
loop_
_entity_poly.entity_id
_entity_poly.type
_entity_poly.pdbx_seq_one_letter_code
_entity_poly.pdbx_strand_id
1 'polypeptide(L)'
;MYHIIKIVLVYLVSFLFLTAPAQAEKLTTPELQQNKLDELRVRINQIQNSLAKQQDKHSKLRNQLKKSEKSIGKVNHQLKIIKRKLRNQKSELRKLRVKQQASQDDLIKQRNALGGQIRTAHAIGRQEYLKLLLNQQDPAVMGRTLVLYDYLNRARIESIEKINVKVTQLASLEKKIKKQTAKLTSTQQKRLKKKRALEKNKQQRTAVLNKLNKKIRTRKQKLAQAKTDAQQLEDLMQGLRRALADVPSSAGVRKSFRSQKGRYRLPVRGRISSRYGSKRGKTGLRWQGVIIRAKQGATVRSISHGRVAFADWLRGFGLMVIVDHGKGYMSLYGHNDSLYVETGDWIEAGAEIASVGRSGGRKKPALYFEIRHNGKPTNPLRWVKRN
;
A
#
# COMPACT_ATOMS: atom_id res chain seq x y z
N MET A 1 -68.25 -10.78 42.18
CA MET A 1 -67.00 -10.06 42.44
C MET A 1 -65.76 -10.96 42.59
N TYR A 2 -65.91 -12.27 42.67
CA TYR A 2 -64.83 -13.23 42.88
C TYR A 2 -64.25 -13.82 41.59
N HIS A 3 -64.87 -13.66 40.43
CA HIS A 3 -64.39 -14.18 39.13
C HIS A 3 -63.53 -13.21 38.34
N ILE A 4 -63.64 -11.90 38.62
CA ILE A 4 -62.84 -10.89 37.89
C ILE A 4 -61.42 -10.84 38.43
N ILE A 5 -61.18 -11.12 39.71
CA ILE A 5 -59.85 -11.11 40.34
C ILE A 5 -59.00 -12.29 39.90
N LYS A 6 -59.54 -13.44 39.53
CA LYS A 6 -58.74 -14.59 38.99
C LYS A 6 -58.29 -14.41 37.58
N ILE A 7 -59.01 -13.66 36.76
CA ILE A 7 -58.57 -13.41 35.35
C ILE A 7 -57.48 -12.41 35.30
N VAL A 8 -57.41 -11.36 36.14
CA VAL A 8 -56.32 -10.37 36.19
C VAL A 8 -55.05 -10.98 36.74
N LEU A 9 -55.13 -11.96 37.67
CA LEU A 9 -53.92 -12.61 38.23
C LEU A 9 -53.30 -13.60 37.25
N VAL A 10 -54.03 -14.22 36.33
CA VAL A 10 -53.51 -15.12 35.30
C VAL A 10 -52.79 -14.34 34.17
N TYR A 11 -53.28 -13.14 33.84
CA TYR A 11 -52.62 -12.29 32.85
C TYR A 11 -51.38 -11.58 33.40
N LEU A 12 -51.25 -11.38 34.70
CA LEU A 12 -50.06 -10.74 35.33
C LEU A 12 -48.92 -11.73 35.50
N VAL A 13 -49.17 -13.03 35.59
CA VAL A 13 -48.14 -14.09 35.65
C VAL A 13 -47.66 -14.49 34.24
N SER A 14 -48.48 -14.34 33.19
CA SER A 14 -48.07 -14.63 31.81
C SER A 14 -47.20 -13.56 31.19
N PHE A 15 -47.10 -12.35 31.78
CA PHE A 15 -46.27 -11.26 31.26
C PHE A 15 -44.86 -11.21 31.91
N LEU A 16 -44.59 -12.06 32.92
CA LEU A 16 -43.31 -12.06 33.64
C LEU A 16 -42.30 -13.09 33.12
N PHE A 17 -42.62 -13.85 32.06
CA PHE A 17 -41.71 -14.89 31.52
C PHE A 17 -41.22 -14.64 30.10
N LEU A 18 -41.40 -13.41 29.55
CA LEU A 18 -40.92 -13.08 28.19
C LEU A 18 -39.88 -11.98 28.16
N THR A 19 -39.11 -11.76 29.22
CA THR A 19 -37.87 -11.00 29.17
C THR A 19 -36.72 -11.95 29.46
N ALA A 20 -36.41 -12.82 28.50
CA ALA A 20 -35.06 -13.33 28.41
C ALA A 20 -34.13 -12.10 28.28
N PRO A 21 -33.09 -11.95 29.12
CA PRO A 21 -32.09 -10.92 28.86
C PRO A 21 -31.48 -11.29 27.53
N ALA A 22 -31.79 -10.50 26.47
CA ALA A 22 -30.94 -10.44 25.31
C ALA A 22 -29.54 -10.22 25.84
N GLN A 23 -28.68 -11.22 25.76
CA GLN A 23 -27.26 -11.04 25.96
C GLN A 23 -26.88 -9.95 24.99
N ALA A 24 -26.78 -8.72 25.52
CA ALA A 24 -26.22 -7.61 24.81
C ALA A 24 -24.76 -8.03 24.45
N GLU A 25 -24.61 -8.47 23.24
CA GLU A 25 -23.32 -8.59 22.59
C GLU A 25 -22.67 -7.22 22.82
N LYS A 26 -21.66 -7.17 23.71
CA LYS A 26 -20.93 -5.96 24.01
C LYS A 26 -20.32 -5.49 22.70
N LEU A 27 -21.02 -4.62 21.99
CA LEU A 27 -20.50 -3.82 20.90
C LEU A 27 -19.29 -3.08 21.49
N THR A 28 -18.12 -3.61 21.23
CA THR A 28 -16.87 -2.96 21.63
C THR A 28 -16.81 -1.64 20.88
N THR A 29 -16.97 -0.53 21.59
CA THR A 29 -16.85 0.81 21.02
C THR A 29 -15.51 0.95 20.31
N PRO A 30 -15.43 1.72 19.20
CA PRO A 30 -14.17 1.97 18.47
C PRO A 30 -13.01 2.41 19.38
N GLU A 31 -13.31 3.20 20.42
CA GLU A 31 -12.35 3.61 21.45
C GLU A 31 -11.80 2.44 22.28
N LEU A 32 -12.66 1.49 22.67
CA LEU A 32 -12.21 0.30 23.41
C LEU A 32 -11.30 -0.59 22.56
N GLN A 33 -11.55 -0.66 21.25
CA GLN A 33 -10.68 -1.37 20.32
C GLN A 33 -9.35 -0.65 20.10
N GLN A 34 -9.36 0.68 20.04
CA GLN A 34 -8.15 1.50 19.90
C GLN A 34 -7.28 1.41 21.15
N ASN A 35 -7.86 1.53 22.34
CA ASN A 35 -7.13 1.40 23.61
C ASN A 35 -6.47 0.01 23.76
N LYS A 36 -7.16 -1.06 23.39
CA LYS A 36 -6.58 -2.43 23.37
C LYS A 36 -5.45 -2.57 22.33
N LEU A 37 -5.52 -1.83 21.22
CA LEU A 37 -4.47 -1.78 20.22
C LEU A 37 -3.19 -1.11 20.76
N ASP A 38 -3.36 0.00 21.43
CA ASP A 38 -2.24 0.75 21.98
C ASP A 38 -1.61 -0.01 23.15
N GLU A 39 -2.41 -0.66 23.99
CA GLU A 39 -1.93 -1.56 25.03
C GLU A 39 -1.14 -2.76 24.46
N LEU A 40 -1.61 -3.35 23.36
CA LEU A 40 -0.89 -4.41 22.65
C LEU A 40 0.45 -3.90 22.08
N ARG A 41 0.48 -2.70 21.51
CA ARG A 41 1.72 -2.06 21.03
C ARG A 41 2.72 -1.87 22.16
N VAL A 42 2.26 -1.40 23.31
CA VAL A 42 3.09 -1.23 24.52
C VAL A 42 3.65 -2.57 24.99
N ARG A 43 2.83 -3.61 25.12
CA ARG A 43 3.26 -4.96 25.51
C ARG A 43 4.27 -5.56 24.52
N ILE A 44 4.06 -5.39 23.21
CA ILE A 44 5.00 -5.85 22.18
C ILE A 44 6.34 -5.10 22.29
N ASN A 45 6.31 -3.78 22.52
CA ASN A 45 7.51 -3.00 22.75
C ASN A 45 8.26 -3.44 24.00
N GLN A 46 7.57 -3.78 25.10
CA GLN A 46 8.17 -4.32 26.31
C GLN A 46 8.86 -5.68 26.05
N ILE A 47 8.20 -6.58 25.30
CA ILE A 47 8.79 -7.86 24.88
C ILE A 47 10.05 -7.62 24.03
N GLN A 48 10.00 -6.70 23.06
CA GLN A 48 11.16 -6.33 22.24
C GLN A 48 12.31 -5.77 23.07
N ASN A 49 12.02 -4.93 24.07
CA ASN A 49 13.01 -4.34 24.95
C ASN A 49 13.64 -5.38 25.88
N SER A 50 12.86 -6.33 26.42
CA SER A 50 13.39 -7.42 27.23
C SER A 50 14.29 -8.36 26.42
N LEU A 51 13.90 -8.70 25.19
CA LEU A 51 14.74 -9.45 24.25
C LEU A 51 16.02 -8.70 23.88
N ALA A 52 15.96 -7.36 23.82
CA ALA A 52 17.12 -6.53 23.56
C ALA A 52 18.09 -6.47 24.76
N LYS A 53 17.59 -6.54 25.99
CA LYS A 53 18.41 -6.54 27.22
C LYS A 53 19.20 -7.86 27.45
N GLN A 54 18.72 -9.00 26.96
CA GLN A 54 19.41 -10.28 27.01
C GLN A 54 20.63 -10.39 26.08
N GLN A 55 21.20 -9.26 25.64
CA GLN A 55 22.23 -9.22 24.60
C GLN A 55 23.64 -9.45 25.13
N ASP A 56 24.28 -10.46 24.54
CA ASP A 56 25.67 -10.90 24.60
C ASP A 56 26.68 -9.80 24.14
N LYS A 57 27.99 -9.98 24.52
CA LYS A 57 29.15 -9.11 24.23
C LYS A 57 29.32 -8.62 22.77
N HIS A 58 28.50 -9.13 21.85
CA HIS A 58 28.43 -8.69 20.42
C HIS A 58 27.34 -7.67 20.11
N SER A 59 26.72 -7.11 21.13
CA SER A 59 25.52 -6.24 21.01
C SER A 59 25.75 -5.00 20.12
N LYS A 60 26.88 -4.32 20.21
CA LYS A 60 27.19 -3.11 19.44
C LYS A 60 27.11 -3.34 17.91
N LEU A 61 27.76 -4.39 17.38
CA LEU A 61 27.73 -4.69 15.94
C LEU A 61 26.35 -5.12 15.46
N ARG A 62 25.61 -5.86 16.26
CA ARG A 62 24.25 -6.28 15.94
C ARG A 62 23.28 -5.12 15.97
N ASN A 63 23.41 -4.22 16.93
CA ASN A 63 22.63 -3.00 17.01
C ASN A 63 22.91 -2.08 15.81
N GLN A 64 24.17 -1.98 15.38
CA GLN A 64 24.52 -1.27 14.14
C GLN A 64 23.89 -1.94 12.90
N LEU A 65 23.90 -3.28 12.84
CA LEU A 65 23.25 -4.03 11.77
C LEU A 65 21.72 -3.78 11.78
N LYS A 66 21.06 -3.89 12.95
CA LYS A 66 19.63 -3.58 13.11
C LYS A 66 19.29 -2.17 12.63
N LYS A 67 20.05 -1.15 13.09
CA LYS A 67 19.86 0.25 12.69
C LYS A 67 20.00 0.42 11.17
N SER A 68 21.05 -0.15 10.58
CA SER A 68 21.33 -0.07 9.15
C SER A 68 20.25 -0.78 8.32
N GLU A 69 19.82 -1.99 8.72
CA GLU A 69 18.78 -2.74 8.01
C GLU A 69 17.39 -2.06 8.12
N LYS A 70 17.03 -1.53 9.30
CA LYS A 70 15.82 -0.70 9.45
C LYS A 70 15.87 0.55 8.57
N SER A 71 17.01 1.26 8.52
CA SER A 71 17.19 2.43 7.65
C SER A 71 17.07 2.07 6.17
N ILE A 72 17.70 0.99 5.72
CA ILE A 72 17.58 0.46 4.36
C ILE A 72 16.10 0.16 4.05
N GLY A 73 15.38 -0.51 4.96
CA GLY A 73 13.98 -0.83 4.80
C GLY A 73 13.10 0.40 4.62
N LYS A 74 13.26 1.41 5.50
CA LYS A 74 12.54 2.70 5.40
C LYS A 74 12.81 3.41 4.07
N VAL A 75 14.08 3.48 3.65
CA VAL A 75 14.44 4.15 2.39
C VAL A 75 13.89 3.39 1.18
N ASN A 76 13.92 2.06 1.18
CA ASN A 76 13.35 1.26 0.10
C ASN A 76 11.83 1.43 0.01
N HIS A 77 11.13 1.46 1.14
CA HIS A 77 9.69 1.77 1.18
C HIS A 77 9.39 3.15 0.57
N GLN A 78 10.11 4.18 1.00
CA GLN A 78 9.98 5.54 0.45
C GLN A 78 10.28 5.59 -1.06
N LEU A 79 11.28 4.86 -1.54
CA LEU A 79 11.58 4.76 -2.96
C LEU A 79 10.46 4.07 -3.76
N LYS A 80 9.78 3.06 -3.18
CA LYS A 80 8.59 2.43 -3.79
C LYS A 80 7.46 3.44 -3.95
N ILE A 81 7.15 4.23 -2.91
CA ILE A 81 6.13 5.29 -2.94
C ILE A 81 6.48 6.35 -3.98
N ILE A 82 7.73 6.85 -3.96
CA ILE A 82 8.21 7.85 -4.92
C ILE A 82 8.12 7.32 -6.37
N LYS A 83 8.47 6.06 -6.61
CA LYS A 83 8.36 5.43 -7.93
C LYS A 83 6.90 5.41 -8.43
N ARG A 84 5.94 5.07 -7.55
CA ARG A 84 4.51 5.10 -7.89
C ARG A 84 4.05 6.52 -8.19
N LYS A 85 4.44 7.49 -7.35
CA LYS A 85 4.11 8.91 -7.53
C LYS A 85 4.66 9.45 -8.87
N LEU A 86 5.92 9.14 -9.22
CA LEU A 86 6.53 9.53 -10.49
C LEU A 86 5.78 8.95 -11.70
N ARG A 87 5.35 7.70 -11.62
CA ARG A 87 4.56 7.07 -12.69
C ARG A 87 3.24 7.81 -12.91
N ASN A 88 2.52 8.11 -11.82
CA ASN A 88 1.25 8.84 -11.89
C ASN A 88 1.47 10.27 -12.42
N GLN A 89 2.47 11.00 -11.91
CA GLN A 89 2.78 12.35 -12.36
C GLN A 89 3.16 12.40 -13.85
N LYS A 90 3.92 11.42 -14.36
CA LYS A 90 4.25 11.30 -15.79
C LYS A 90 3.00 11.03 -16.64
N SER A 91 2.10 10.16 -16.16
CA SER A 91 0.85 9.86 -16.84
C SER A 91 -0.03 11.10 -16.94
N GLU A 92 -0.20 11.84 -15.84
CA GLU A 92 -0.97 13.09 -15.83
C GLU A 92 -0.36 14.17 -16.72
N LEU A 93 0.96 14.32 -16.69
CA LEU A 93 1.65 15.27 -17.57
C LEU A 93 1.43 14.92 -19.04
N ARG A 94 1.48 13.64 -19.41
CA ARG A 94 1.19 13.16 -20.76
C ARG A 94 -0.25 13.50 -21.18
N LYS A 95 -1.24 13.25 -20.33
CA LYS A 95 -2.65 13.60 -20.62
C LYS A 95 -2.83 15.10 -20.84
N LEU A 96 -2.20 15.93 -19.99
CA LEU A 96 -2.26 17.38 -20.14
C LEU A 96 -1.66 17.87 -21.46
N ARG A 97 -0.52 17.30 -21.86
CA ARG A 97 0.12 17.64 -23.15
C ARG A 97 -0.70 17.23 -24.36
N VAL A 98 -1.32 16.03 -24.33
CA VAL A 98 -2.23 15.58 -25.39
C VAL A 98 -3.43 16.54 -25.49
N LYS A 99 -4.00 16.92 -24.34
CA LYS A 99 -5.12 17.89 -24.32
C LYS A 99 -4.69 19.28 -24.83
N GLN A 100 -3.49 19.73 -24.49
CA GLN A 100 -2.93 20.99 -24.97
C GLN A 100 -2.81 20.96 -26.50
N GLN A 101 -2.20 19.90 -27.06
CA GLN A 101 -2.02 19.75 -28.51
C GLN A 101 -3.36 19.76 -29.23
N ALA A 102 -4.32 18.95 -28.80
CA ALA A 102 -5.66 18.92 -29.41
C ALA A 102 -6.36 20.29 -29.34
N SER A 103 -6.20 21.03 -28.23
CA SER A 103 -6.76 22.36 -28.11
C SER A 103 -6.06 23.40 -29.01
N GLN A 104 -4.75 23.27 -29.23
CA GLN A 104 -3.99 24.10 -30.16
C GLN A 104 -4.40 23.84 -31.61
N ASP A 105 -4.52 22.57 -32.01
CA ASP A 105 -4.93 22.17 -33.34
C ASP A 105 -6.36 22.68 -33.65
N ASP A 106 -7.27 22.57 -32.70
CA ASP A 106 -8.64 23.10 -32.84
C ASP A 106 -8.66 24.63 -32.92
N LEU A 107 -7.86 25.33 -32.11
CA LEU A 107 -7.72 26.79 -32.17
C LEU A 107 -7.21 27.24 -33.54
N ILE A 108 -6.20 26.56 -34.10
CA ILE A 108 -5.66 26.87 -35.44
C ILE A 108 -6.76 26.71 -36.50
N LYS A 109 -7.55 25.63 -36.45
CA LYS A 109 -8.68 25.41 -37.38
C LYS A 109 -9.71 26.54 -37.28
N GLN A 110 -10.11 26.93 -36.08
CA GLN A 110 -11.10 28.00 -35.88
C GLN A 110 -10.59 29.36 -36.33
N ARG A 111 -9.31 29.68 -36.03
CA ARG A 111 -8.69 30.91 -36.53
C ARG A 111 -8.59 30.98 -38.05
N ASN A 112 -8.24 29.85 -38.68
CA ASN A 112 -8.19 29.79 -40.16
C ASN A 112 -9.58 29.96 -40.81
N ALA A 113 -10.60 29.34 -40.22
CA ALA A 113 -11.99 29.48 -40.66
C ALA A 113 -12.48 30.95 -40.53
N LEU A 114 -12.25 31.56 -39.36
CA LEU A 114 -12.58 32.97 -39.13
C LEU A 114 -11.79 33.91 -40.08
N GLY A 115 -10.49 33.64 -40.28
CA GLY A 115 -9.67 34.38 -41.23
C GLY A 115 -10.19 34.28 -42.67
N GLY A 116 -10.70 33.12 -43.10
CA GLY A 116 -11.40 32.93 -44.36
C GLY A 116 -12.65 33.82 -44.45
N GLN A 117 -13.50 33.78 -43.44
CA GLN A 117 -14.72 34.61 -43.39
C GLN A 117 -14.42 36.12 -43.43
N ILE A 118 -13.35 36.55 -42.73
CA ILE A 118 -12.94 37.98 -42.75
C ILE A 118 -12.40 38.36 -44.12
N ARG A 119 -11.58 37.55 -44.78
CA ARG A 119 -11.09 37.84 -46.15
C ARG A 119 -12.22 37.93 -47.15
N THR A 120 -13.16 36.99 -47.11
CA THR A 120 -14.36 37.02 -47.96
C THR A 120 -15.18 38.31 -47.75
N ALA A 121 -15.43 38.66 -46.50
CA ALA A 121 -16.14 39.89 -46.17
C ALA A 121 -15.41 41.16 -46.62
N HIS A 122 -14.08 41.17 -46.55
CA HIS A 122 -13.27 42.30 -47.04
C HIS A 122 -13.30 42.42 -48.58
N ALA A 123 -13.23 41.25 -49.28
CA ALA A 123 -13.31 41.21 -50.75
C ALA A 123 -14.64 41.66 -51.31
N ILE A 124 -15.74 41.44 -50.63
CA ILE A 124 -17.08 41.86 -50.95
C ILE A 124 -17.24 43.41 -50.81
N GLY A 125 -16.40 44.02 -49.94
CA GLY A 125 -16.28 45.51 -49.90
C GLY A 125 -17.18 46.21 -48.87
N ARG A 126 -16.64 47.36 -48.36
CA ARG A 126 -17.39 48.27 -47.45
C ARG A 126 -18.57 48.99 -48.07
N GLN A 127 -18.66 48.96 -49.41
CA GLN A 127 -19.58 49.78 -50.13
C GLN A 127 -20.93 49.11 -50.50
N GLU A 128 -21.07 47.78 -50.14
CA GLU A 128 -22.32 47.09 -50.51
C GLU A 128 -23.57 47.65 -49.82
N TYR A 129 -23.45 48.06 -48.55
CA TYR A 129 -24.54 48.69 -47.82
C TYR A 129 -24.99 50.02 -48.51
N LEU A 130 -24.03 50.84 -48.95
CA LEU A 130 -24.28 52.08 -49.67
C LEU A 130 -24.75 51.79 -51.07
N LYS A 131 -24.22 50.81 -51.80
CA LYS A 131 -24.67 50.39 -53.13
C LYS A 131 -26.08 49.80 -53.11
N LEU A 132 -26.40 48.99 -52.10
CA LEU A 132 -27.76 48.45 -51.90
C LEU A 132 -28.78 49.59 -51.63
N LEU A 133 -28.41 50.60 -50.84
CA LEU A 133 -29.25 51.79 -50.56
C LEU A 133 -29.41 52.68 -51.73
N LEU A 134 -28.37 52.87 -52.56
CA LEU A 134 -28.39 53.79 -53.71
C LEU A 134 -28.95 53.15 -54.97
N ASN A 135 -29.00 51.85 -55.12
CA ASN A 135 -29.35 51.11 -56.33
C ASN A 135 -30.87 50.88 -56.49
N GLN A 136 -31.73 51.44 -55.61
CA GLN A 136 -33.19 51.38 -55.67
C GLN A 136 -33.79 50.01 -56.04
N GLN A 137 -33.18 48.92 -55.53
CA GLN A 137 -33.66 47.56 -55.79
C GLN A 137 -34.91 47.24 -54.93
N ASP A 138 -35.67 46.22 -55.36
CA ASP A 138 -36.83 45.69 -54.64
C ASP A 138 -36.64 45.64 -53.14
N PRO A 139 -37.47 46.30 -52.30
CA PRO A 139 -37.35 46.28 -50.83
C PRO A 139 -37.35 44.91 -50.23
N ALA A 140 -37.95 43.91 -50.85
CA ALA A 140 -37.97 42.54 -50.41
C ALA A 140 -36.58 41.84 -50.57
N VAL A 141 -35.84 42.18 -51.63
CA VAL A 141 -34.44 41.68 -51.82
C VAL A 141 -33.51 42.31 -50.81
N MET A 142 -33.67 43.60 -50.54
CA MET A 142 -32.89 44.33 -49.54
C MET A 142 -33.13 43.81 -48.15
N GLY A 143 -34.38 43.57 -47.77
CA GLY A 143 -34.68 42.93 -46.44
C GLY A 143 -34.07 41.56 -46.27
N ARG A 144 -34.12 40.67 -47.24
CA ARG A 144 -33.49 39.36 -47.22
C ARG A 144 -31.96 39.44 -47.09
N THR A 145 -31.35 40.38 -47.82
CA THR A 145 -29.88 40.58 -47.75
C THR A 145 -29.44 41.10 -46.41
N LEU A 146 -30.15 42.03 -45.78
CA LEU A 146 -29.86 42.53 -44.45
C LEU A 146 -29.97 41.43 -43.38
N VAL A 147 -30.99 40.59 -43.47
CA VAL A 147 -31.16 39.45 -42.57
C VAL A 147 -29.96 38.43 -42.67
N LEU A 148 -29.53 38.18 -43.92
CA LEU A 148 -28.38 37.33 -44.18
C LEU A 148 -27.09 37.91 -43.56
N TYR A 149 -26.88 39.23 -43.74
CA TYR A 149 -25.71 39.91 -43.11
C TYR A 149 -25.76 39.87 -41.58
N ASP A 150 -26.92 40.08 -40.98
CA ASP A 150 -27.08 39.97 -39.53
C ASP A 150 -26.76 38.56 -39.05
N TYR A 151 -27.25 37.52 -39.72
CA TYR A 151 -26.92 36.12 -39.42
C TYR A 151 -25.41 35.86 -39.52
N LEU A 152 -24.73 36.30 -40.58
CA LEU A 152 -23.30 36.15 -40.77
C LEU A 152 -22.49 36.89 -39.69
N ASN A 153 -22.89 38.08 -39.29
CA ASN A 153 -22.26 38.86 -38.24
C ASN A 153 -22.39 38.18 -36.87
N ARG A 154 -23.58 37.67 -36.53
CA ARG A 154 -23.78 36.88 -35.30
C ARG A 154 -22.90 35.65 -35.28
N ALA A 155 -22.82 34.91 -36.38
CA ALA A 155 -21.95 33.73 -36.49
C ALA A 155 -20.44 34.08 -36.31
N ARG A 156 -20.00 35.26 -36.78
CA ARG A 156 -18.64 35.76 -36.55
C ARG A 156 -18.39 36.12 -35.09
N ILE A 157 -19.31 36.83 -34.46
CA ILE A 157 -19.22 37.16 -33.03
C ILE A 157 -19.10 35.88 -32.21
N GLU A 158 -19.97 34.90 -32.44
CA GLU A 158 -19.91 33.61 -31.77
C GLU A 158 -18.55 32.86 -31.98
N SER A 159 -18.01 32.94 -33.22
CA SER A 159 -16.70 32.37 -33.54
C SER A 159 -15.56 33.05 -32.77
N ILE A 160 -15.61 34.38 -32.64
CA ILE A 160 -14.64 35.17 -31.86
C ILE A 160 -14.71 34.79 -30.37
N GLU A 161 -15.91 34.67 -29.80
CA GLU A 161 -16.10 34.24 -28.40
C GLU A 161 -15.56 32.83 -28.16
N LYS A 162 -15.86 31.89 -29.07
CA LYS A 162 -15.29 30.52 -29.00
C LYS A 162 -13.76 30.54 -29.02
N ILE A 163 -13.15 31.35 -29.87
CA ILE A 163 -11.69 31.53 -29.93
C ILE A 163 -11.15 32.08 -28.60
N ASN A 164 -11.76 33.12 -28.04
CA ASN A 164 -11.33 33.71 -26.78
C ASN A 164 -11.41 32.70 -25.59
N VAL A 165 -12.50 31.93 -25.54
CA VAL A 165 -12.64 30.85 -24.56
C VAL A 165 -11.52 29.81 -24.72
N LYS A 166 -11.18 29.43 -25.95
CA LYS A 166 -10.08 28.47 -26.23
C LYS A 166 -8.71 29.03 -25.83
N VAL A 167 -8.42 30.29 -26.08
CA VAL A 167 -7.18 30.95 -25.68
C VAL A 167 -7.01 30.93 -24.14
N THR A 168 -8.09 31.29 -23.43
CA THR A 168 -8.06 31.26 -21.95
C THR A 168 -7.89 29.83 -21.39
N GLN A 169 -8.55 28.85 -22.03
CA GLN A 169 -8.36 27.43 -21.69
C GLN A 169 -6.93 26.97 -21.91
N LEU A 170 -6.28 27.33 -23.03
CA LEU A 170 -4.88 27.02 -23.32
C LEU A 170 -3.95 27.63 -22.29
N ALA A 171 -4.11 28.91 -21.93
CA ALA A 171 -3.31 29.55 -20.88
C ALA A 171 -3.44 28.82 -19.54
N SER A 172 -4.65 28.36 -19.19
CA SER A 172 -4.86 27.56 -17.96
C SER A 172 -4.17 26.20 -18.02
N LEU A 173 -4.18 25.55 -19.18
CA LEU A 173 -3.48 24.27 -19.40
C LEU A 173 -1.97 24.43 -19.29
N GLU A 174 -1.40 25.48 -19.87
CA GLU A 174 0.03 25.79 -19.77
C GLU A 174 0.46 25.98 -18.31
N LYS A 175 -0.32 26.74 -17.53
CA LYS A 175 -0.09 26.91 -16.08
C LYS A 175 -0.12 25.58 -15.34
N LYS A 176 -1.09 24.71 -15.67
CA LYS A 176 -1.19 23.35 -15.08
C LYS A 176 0.01 22.49 -15.47
N ILE A 177 0.44 22.51 -16.72
CA ILE A 177 1.61 21.76 -17.23
C ILE A 177 2.89 22.23 -16.53
N LYS A 178 3.12 23.56 -16.43
CA LYS A 178 4.27 24.15 -15.70
C LYS A 178 4.31 23.70 -14.25
N LYS A 179 3.17 23.77 -13.54
CA LYS A 179 3.04 23.31 -12.14
C LYS A 179 3.32 21.80 -12.00
N GLN A 180 2.79 20.99 -12.91
CA GLN A 180 2.98 19.54 -12.89
C GLN A 180 4.42 19.15 -13.22
N THR A 181 5.08 19.84 -14.14
CA THR A 181 6.49 19.65 -14.48
C THR A 181 7.40 19.96 -13.28
N ALA A 182 7.18 21.09 -12.60
CA ALA A 182 7.91 21.44 -11.39
C ALA A 182 7.77 20.38 -10.28
N LYS A 183 6.52 19.87 -10.06
CA LYS A 183 6.26 18.77 -9.12
C LYS A 183 7.02 17.50 -9.52
N LEU A 184 7.07 17.16 -10.81
CA LEU A 184 7.79 15.99 -11.32
C LEU A 184 9.29 16.12 -11.04
N THR A 185 9.88 17.26 -11.37
CA THR A 185 11.32 17.54 -11.14
C THR A 185 11.67 17.44 -9.66
N SER A 186 10.90 18.07 -8.76
CA SER A 186 11.08 17.96 -7.31
C SER A 186 11.04 16.51 -6.84
N THR A 187 10.07 15.72 -7.33
CA THR A 187 9.95 14.30 -6.98
C THR A 187 11.14 13.47 -7.50
N GLN A 188 11.67 13.80 -8.67
CA GLN A 188 12.89 13.18 -9.21
C GLN A 188 14.11 13.46 -8.33
N GLN A 189 14.29 14.72 -7.90
CA GLN A 189 15.38 15.10 -6.98
C GLN A 189 15.28 14.36 -5.65
N LYS A 190 14.07 14.27 -5.07
CA LYS A 190 13.82 13.48 -3.84
C LYS A 190 14.21 12.01 -4.04
N ARG A 191 13.89 11.43 -5.19
CA ARG A 191 14.29 10.05 -5.53
C ARG A 191 15.80 9.91 -5.56
N LEU A 192 16.52 10.86 -6.15
CA LEU A 192 17.98 10.82 -6.23
C LEU A 192 18.63 10.90 -4.84
N LYS A 193 18.18 11.83 -4.00
CA LYS A 193 18.65 11.94 -2.59
C LYS A 193 18.42 10.62 -1.83
N LYS A 194 17.25 9.99 -1.98
CA LYS A 194 16.96 8.71 -1.32
C LYS A 194 17.80 7.56 -1.87
N LYS A 195 18.11 7.53 -3.18
CA LYS A 195 19.05 6.53 -3.74
C LYS A 195 20.45 6.68 -3.15
N ARG A 196 20.99 7.89 -3.02
CA ARG A 196 22.30 8.13 -2.40
C ARG A 196 22.32 7.67 -0.93
N ALA A 197 21.28 7.97 -0.16
CA ALA A 197 21.17 7.51 1.22
C ALA A 197 21.08 5.98 1.31
N LEU A 198 20.36 5.32 0.39
CA LEU A 198 20.29 3.86 0.32
C LEU A 198 21.67 3.25 0.09
N GLU A 199 22.44 3.78 -0.82
CA GLU A 199 23.77 3.24 -1.12
C GLU A 199 24.73 3.38 0.05
N LYS A 200 24.75 4.54 0.72
CA LYS A 200 25.50 4.76 1.96
C LYS A 200 25.11 3.74 3.05
N ASN A 201 23.83 3.52 3.26
CA ASN A 201 23.34 2.53 4.24
C ASN A 201 23.75 1.10 3.88
N LYS A 202 23.74 0.73 2.60
CA LYS A 202 24.20 -0.59 2.14
C LYS A 202 25.70 -0.80 2.38
N GLN A 203 26.53 0.22 2.13
CA GLN A 203 27.98 0.17 2.41
C GLN A 203 28.21 -0.03 3.91
N GLN A 204 27.53 0.74 4.78
CA GLN A 204 27.61 0.59 6.23
C GLN A 204 27.20 -0.82 6.66
N ARG A 205 26.07 -1.34 6.14
CA ARG A 205 25.64 -2.72 6.42
C ARG A 205 26.71 -3.75 6.04
N THR A 206 27.33 -3.61 4.87
CA THR A 206 28.37 -4.53 4.40
C THR A 206 29.59 -4.50 5.32
N ALA A 207 30.03 -3.32 5.73
CA ALA A 207 31.15 -3.16 6.66
C ALA A 207 30.85 -3.85 8.03
N VAL A 208 29.66 -3.64 8.58
CA VAL A 208 29.21 -4.28 9.83
C VAL A 208 29.15 -5.80 9.69
N LEU A 209 28.59 -6.32 8.58
CA LEU A 209 28.53 -7.77 8.33
C LEU A 209 29.92 -8.40 8.21
N ASN A 210 30.88 -7.72 7.56
CA ASN A 210 32.26 -8.21 7.46
C ASN A 210 32.91 -8.30 8.84
N LYS A 211 32.74 -7.28 9.71
CA LYS A 211 33.22 -7.29 11.10
C LYS A 211 32.57 -8.42 11.91
N LEU A 212 31.27 -8.60 11.76
CA LEU A 212 30.51 -9.64 12.47
C LEU A 212 30.96 -11.04 12.03
N ASN A 213 31.11 -11.27 10.72
CA ASN A 213 31.56 -12.55 10.16
C ASN A 213 32.99 -12.92 10.58
N LYS A 214 33.90 -11.94 10.70
CA LYS A 214 35.25 -12.17 11.25
C LYS A 214 35.24 -12.66 12.68
N LYS A 215 34.27 -12.21 13.50
CA LYS A 215 34.12 -12.62 14.91
C LYS A 215 33.44 -13.98 15.07
N ILE A 216 32.61 -14.45 14.10
CA ILE A 216 31.87 -15.73 14.21
C ILE A 216 32.51 -16.74 13.24
N ARG A 217 33.69 -17.25 13.58
CA ARG A 217 34.43 -18.16 12.68
C ARG A 217 34.18 -19.64 12.98
N THR A 218 34.06 -20.03 14.25
CA THR A 218 34.01 -21.45 14.63
C THR A 218 32.61 -22.06 14.48
N ARG A 219 32.55 -23.40 14.26
CA ARG A 219 31.28 -24.14 14.18
C ARG A 219 30.48 -24.02 15.48
N LYS A 220 31.17 -24.05 16.65
CA LYS A 220 30.58 -23.92 18.00
C LYS A 220 29.88 -22.55 18.15
N GLN A 221 30.55 -21.47 17.73
CA GLN A 221 29.96 -20.10 17.75
C GLN A 221 28.73 -19.95 16.83
N LYS A 222 28.76 -20.54 15.62
CA LYS A 222 27.62 -20.55 14.70
C LYS A 222 26.43 -21.33 15.27
N LEU A 223 26.68 -22.47 15.94
CA LEU A 223 25.63 -23.25 16.60
C LEU A 223 25.03 -22.47 17.76
N ALA A 224 25.86 -21.93 18.65
CA ALA A 224 25.41 -21.13 19.79
C ALA A 224 24.56 -19.93 19.30
N GLN A 225 25.02 -19.22 18.25
CA GLN A 225 24.29 -18.15 17.61
C GLN A 225 22.89 -18.59 17.10
N ALA A 226 22.83 -19.72 16.38
CA ALA A 226 21.58 -20.21 15.80
C ALA A 226 20.60 -20.71 16.89
N LYS A 227 21.10 -21.27 18.01
CA LYS A 227 20.27 -21.61 19.17
C LYS A 227 19.69 -20.37 19.82
N THR A 228 20.50 -19.32 20.06
CA THR A 228 20.02 -18.05 20.63
C THR A 228 18.98 -17.36 19.70
N ASP A 229 19.20 -17.37 18.37
CA ASP A 229 18.25 -16.78 17.42
C ASP A 229 16.92 -17.54 17.41
N ALA A 230 16.94 -18.88 17.53
CA ALA A 230 15.75 -19.71 17.65
C ALA A 230 15.01 -19.46 18.98
N GLN A 231 15.75 -19.38 20.09
CA GLN A 231 15.16 -19.07 21.39
C GLN A 231 14.47 -17.72 21.43
N GLN A 232 15.09 -16.68 20.87
CA GLN A 232 14.46 -15.35 20.80
C GLN A 232 13.16 -15.34 19.98
N LEU A 233 13.08 -16.13 18.91
CA LEU A 233 11.83 -16.28 18.17
C LEU A 233 10.77 -16.99 19.04
N GLU A 234 11.16 -18.03 19.79
CA GLU A 234 10.24 -18.75 20.67
C GLU A 234 9.71 -17.85 21.79
N ASP A 235 10.59 -17.10 22.44
CA ASP A 235 10.23 -16.16 23.51
C ASP A 235 9.27 -15.07 22.97
N LEU A 236 9.54 -14.54 21.77
CA LEU A 236 8.65 -13.61 21.09
C LEU A 236 7.28 -14.24 20.84
N MET A 237 7.23 -15.45 20.31
CA MET A 237 5.97 -16.15 20.01
C MET A 237 5.14 -16.43 21.26
N GLN A 238 5.79 -16.81 22.37
CA GLN A 238 5.10 -16.99 23.66
C GLN A 238 4.56 -15.67 24.20
N GLY A 239 5.34 -14.59 24.09
CA GLY A 239 4.90 -13.24 24.46
C GLY A 239 3.70 -12.76 23.63
N LEU A 240 3.75 -12.94 22.32
CA LEU A 240 2.63 -12.59 21.41
C LEU A 240 1.38 -13.40 21.74
N ARG A 241 1.49 -14.70 22.01
CA ARG A 241 0.33 -15.52 22.41
C ARG A 241 -0.34 -14.96 23.65
N ARG A 242 0.43 -14.62 24.70
CA ARG A 242 -0.11 -14.03 25.94
C ARG A 242 -0.77 -12.67 25.67
N ALA A 243 -0.13 -11.83 24.88
CA ALA A 243 -0.64 -10.51 24.54
C ALA A 243 -1.91 -10.54 23.66
N LEU A 244 -2.09 -11.59 22.85
CA LEU A 244 -3.24 -11.73 21.94
C LEU A 244 -4.38 -12.59 22.53
N ALA A 245 -4.16 -13.26 23.70
CA ALA A 245 -5.15 -14.13 24.31
C ALA A 245 -6.45 -13.38 24.64
N ASP A 246 -6.34 -12.12 25.07
CA ASP A 246 -7.45 -11.28 25.52
C ASP A 246 -8.01 -10.38 24.40
N VAL A 247 -7.49 -10.47 23.17
CA VAL A 247 -7.94 -9.67 22.05
C VAL A 247 -8.93 -10.47 21.21
N PRO A 248 -10.20 -10.06 21.12
CA PRO A 248 -11.17 -10.74 20.28
C PRO A 248 -10.68 -10.82 18.83
N SER A 249 -10.57 -12.03 18.29
CA SER A 249 -10.47 -12.20 16.85
C SER A 249 -11.77 -11.65 16.27
N SER A 250 -11.74 -10.57 15.49
CA SER A 250 -12.95 -10.03 14.87
C SER A 250 -13.64 -11.14 14.09
N ALA A 251 -14.77 -11.58 14.63
CA ALA A 251 -15.62 -12.61 14.06
C ALA A 251 -16.52 -12.00 12.97
N GLY A 252 -15.90 -11.42 11.93
CA GLY A 252 -16.61 -11.22 10.67
C GLY A 252 -16.75 -12.57 9.96
N VAL A 253 -17.73 -12.71 9.09
CA VAL A 253 -18.10 -13.90 8.29
C VAL A 253 -16.97 -14.35 7.33
N ARG A 254 -15.76 -14.52 7.83
CA ARG A 254 -14.57 -14.87 7.02
C ARG A 254 -14.23 -16.35 7.21
N LYS A 255 -13.89 -17.01 6.11
CA LYS A 255 -13.49 -18.42 6.12
C LYS A 255 -12.34 -18.64 7.10
N SER A 256 -12.48 -19.58 8.04
CA SER A 256 -11.45 -19.93 9.01
C SER A 256 -10.15 -20.28 8.31
N PHE A 257 -9.00 -19.90 8.89
CA PHE A 257 -7.67 -20.26 8.36
C PHE A 257 -7.55 -21.76 8.09
N ARG A 258 -8.04 -22.61 9.00
CA ARG A 258 -8.00 -24.07 8.89
C ARG A 258 -8.76 -24.59 7.67
N SER A 259 -9.92 -23.99 7.34
CA SER A 259 -10.76 -24.46 6.23
C SER A 259 -10.14 -24.23 4.85
N GLN A 260 -9.14 -23.37 4.75
CA GLN A 260 -8.41 -23.06 3.52
C GLN A 260 -7.09 -23.85 3.38
N LYS A 261 -6.84 -24.84 4.24
CA LYS A 261 -5.63 -25.68 4.18
C LYS A 261 -5.48 -26.31 2.80
N GLY A 262 -4.27 -26.20 2.22
CA GLY A 262 -3.96 -26.70 0.86
C GLY A 262 -4.42 -25.79 -0.28
N ARG A 263 -5.11 -24.67 0.01
CA ARG A 263 -5.64 -23.74 -0.99
C ARG A 263 -4.91 -22.40 -1.06
N TYR A 264 -4.06 -22.09 -0.09
CA TYR A 264 -3.31 -20.84 -0.05
C TYR A 264 -2.31 -20.72 -1.20
N ARG A 265 -2.04 -19.51 -1.64
CA ARG A 265 -0.94 -19.24 -2.57
C ARG A 265 0.35 -19.00 -1.79
N LEU A 266 1.49 -19.33 -2.38
CA LEU A 266 2.79 -18.95 -1.81
C LEU A 266 2.86 -17.43 -1.62
N PRO A 267 3.46 -16.94 -0.52
CA PRO A 267 3.54 -15.51 -0.20
C PRO A 267 4.38 -14.70 -1.22
N VAL A 268 5.21 -15.38 -1.97
CA VAL A 268 6.03 -14.80 -3.05
C VAL A 268 6.26 -15.84 -4.15
N ARG A 269 6.33 -15.39 -5.40
CA ARG A 269 6.77 -16.25 -6.52
C ARG A 269 8.27 -16.50 -6.40
N GLY A 270 8.69 -17.76 -6.29
CA GLY A 270 10.08 -18.12 -6.12
C GLY A 270 10.32 -19.60 -5.96
N ARG A 271 11.61 -20.02 -5.89
CA ARG A 271 12.02 -21.42 -5.74
C ARG A 271 12.28 -21.75 -4.26
N ILE A 272 11.69 -22.82 -3.77
CA ILE A 272 11.96 -23.34 -2.43
C ILE A 272 13.39 -23.88 -2.39
N SER A 273 14.21 -23.31 -1.50
CA SER A 273 15.62 -23.69 -1.34
C SER A 273 15.91 -24.44 -0.05
N SER A 274 15.05 -24.35 0.95
CA SER A 274 15.10 -25.15 2.17
C SER A 274 13.67 -25.50 2.58
N ARG A 275 13.44 -26.75 2.95
CA ARG A 275 12.14 -27.27 3.35
C ARG A 275 12.02 -27.39 4.85
N TYR A 276 10.80 -27.35 5.37
CA TYR A 276 10.47 -27.66 6.76
C TYR A 276 11.10 -29.00 7.17
N GLY A 277 11.69 -29.07 8.36
CA GLY A 277 12.33 -30.27 8.90
C GLY A 277 13.72 -30.60 8.32
N SER A 278 14.15 -29.97 7.18
CA SER A 278 15.47 -30.21 6.61
C SER A 278 16.59 -29.61 7.49
N LYS A 279 17.82 -30.19 7.42
CA LYS A 279 18.98 -29.71 8.19
C LYS A 279 19.34 -28.26 7.88
N ARG A 280 19.52 -27.42 8.90
CA ARG A 280 19.95 -26.02 8.76
C ARG A 280 21.46 -25.94 8.74
N GLY A 281 22.04 -26.19 7.56
CA GLY A 281 23.49 -26.20 7.38
C GLY A 281 24.18 -27.26 8.23
N LYS A 282 25.40 -26.98 8.73
CA LYS A 282 26.20 -27.89 9.58
C LYS A 282 25.92 -27.72 11.08
N THR A 283 24.80 -27.11 11.49
CA THR A 283 24.50 -26.78 12.89
C THR A 283 23.77 -27.88 13.66
N GLY A 284 23.25 -28.91 12.97
CA GLY A 284 22.40 -29.95 13.60
C GLY A 284 20.94 -29.50 13.82
N LEU A 285 20.64 -28.23 13.68
CA LEU A 285 19.26 -27.70 13.77
C LEU A 285 18.48 -27.99 12.50
N ARG A 286 17.14 -28.03 12.65
CA ARG A 286 16.20 -28.20 11.53
C ARG A 286 15.47 -26.89 11.22
N TRP A 287 15.07 -26.71 9.97
CA TRP A 287 14.22 -25.57 9.56
C TRP A 287 12.80 -25.76 10.09
N GLN A 288 12.28 -24.76 10.78
CA GLN A 288 10.88 -24.70 11.27
C GLN A 288 9.90 -24.12 10.25
N GLY A 289 10.42 -23.61 9.14
CA GLY A 289 9.69 -23.09 8.02
C GLY A 289 10.36 -23.44 6.70
N VAL A 290 10.08 -22.68 5.65
CA VAL A 290 10.68 -22.82 4.33
C VAL A 290 11.45 -21.56 3.93
N ILE A 291 12.47 -21.71 3.11
CA ILE A 291 13.19 -20.61 2.47
C ILE A 291 12.81 -20.56 0.99
N ILE A 292 12.22 -19.46 0.58
CA ILE A 292 11.79 -19.22 -0.81
C ILE A 292 12.76 -18.21 -1.43
N ARG A 293 13.61 -18.65 -2.36
CA ARG A 293 14.47 -17.74 -3.14
C ARG A 293 13.63 -16.97 -4.12
N ALA A 294 13.77 -15.65 -4.10
CA ALA A 294 13.10 -14.75 -5.02
C ALA A 294 13.99 -13.52 -5.29
N LYS A 295 13.63 -12.75 -6.31
CA LYS A 295 14.33 -11.50 -6.66
C LYS A 295 14.22 -10.50 -5.49
N GLN A 296 15.32 -9.81 -5.17
CA GLN A 296 15.30 -8.75 -4.16
C GLN A 296 14.27 -7.69 -4.52
N GLY A 297 13.47 -7.25 -3.53
CA GLY A 297 12.37 -6.31 -3.75
C GLY A 297 11.10 -6.93 -4.32
N ALA A 298 11.06 -8.26 -4.57
CA ALA A 298 9.82 -8.95 -4.95
C ALA A 298 8.78 -8.79 -3.85
N THR A 299 7.53 -8.56 -4.23
CA THR A 299 6.43 -8.34 -3.29
C THR A 299 6.13 -9.60 -2.49
N VAL A 300 6.07 -9.46 -1.17
CA VAL A 300 5.60 -10.46 -0.22
C VAL A 300 4.15 -10.15 0.13
N ARG A 301 3.27 -11.15 -0.02
CA ARG A 301 1.84 -11.02 0.26
C ARG A 301 1.44 -11.88 1.44
N SER A 302 0.50 -11.38 2.25
CA SER A 302 -0.13 -12.22 3.27
C SER A 302 -0.88 -13.37 2.61
N ILE A 303 -0.74 -14.57 3.18
CA ILE A 303 -1.46 -15.75 2.65
C ILE A 303 -2.94 -15.73 3.00
N SER A 304 -3.31 -15.07 4.10
CA SER A 304 -4.68 -14.98 4.59
C SER A 304 -4.92 -13.60 5.22
N HIS A 305 -6.18 -13.26 5.44
CA HIS A 305 -6.55 -12.13 6.28
C HIS A 305 -6.07 -12.35 7.73
N GLY A 306 -5.89 -11.29 8.46
CA GLY A 306 -5.47 -11.34 9.84
C GLY A 306 -4.96 -10.02 10.35
N ARG A 307 -4.49 -10.02 11.60
CA ARG A 307 -3.92 -8.87 12.26
C ARG A 307 -2.41 -9.00 12.34
N VAL A 308 -1.69 -7.93 12.07
CA VAL A 308 -0.24 -7.89 12.21
C VAL A 308 0.12 -7.90 13.70
N ALA A 309 0.59 -9.05 14.19
CA ALA A 309 1.01 -9.21 15.57
C ALA A 309 2.42 -8.65 15.82
N PHE A 310 3.25 -8.57 14.76
CA PHE A 310 4.62 -8.07 14.86
C PHE A 310 5.11 -7.59 13.49
N ALA A 311 5.72 -6.41 13.44
CA ALA A 311 6.33 -5.85 12.24
C ALA A 311 7.61 -5.09 12.60
N ASP A 312 8.70 -5.80 12.86
CA ASP A 312 9.98 -5.21 13.22
C ASP A 312 11.18 -6.12 12.87
N TRP A 313 12.37 -5.71 13.29
CA TRP A 313 13.59 -6.46 13.12
C TRP A 313 13.78 -7.48 14.26
N LEU A 314 13.97 -8.75 13.89
CA LEU A 314 14.29 -9.83 14.82
C LEU A 314 15.67 -10.42 14.49
N ARG A 315 16.48 -10.68 15.53
CA ARG A 315 17.80 -11.29 15.41
C ARG A 315 17.71 -12.63 14.67
N GLY A 316 18.60 -12.87 13.70
CA GLY A 316 18.64 -14.11 12.91
C GLY A 316 17.59 -14.16 11.77
N PHE A 317 16.52 -13.40 11.85
CA PHE A 317 15.43 -13.36 10.88
C PHE A 317 15.33 -12.02 10.14
N GLY A 318 16.00 -10.97 10.64
CA GLY A 318 15.98 -9.63 10.02
C GLY A 318 14.62 -8.94 10.15
N LEU A 319 14.25 -8.14 9.17
CA LEU A 319 12.92 -7.52 9.10
C LEU A 319 11.87 -8.62 8.92
N MET A 320 10.94 -8.72 9.87
CA MET A 320 9.94 -9.77 9.97
C MET A 320 8.54 -9.19 10.15
N VAL A 321 7.57 -9.83 9.52
CA VAL A 321 6.14 -9.65 9.80
C VAL A 321 5.62 -10.96 10.37
N ILE A 322 4.80 -10.88 11.41
CA ILE A 322 4.01 -11.99 11.94
C ILE A 322 2.54 -11.57 11.87
N VAL A 323 1.73 -12.41 11.25
CA VAL A 323 0.29 -12.18 11.11
C VAL A 323 -0.44 -13.23 11.92
N ASP A 324 -1.32 -12.78 12.80
CA ASP A 324 -2.28 -13.61 13.52
C ASP A 324 -3.57 -13.75 12.70
N HIS A 325 -3.95 -14.99 12.42
CA HIS A 325 -5.14 -15.34 11.62
C HIS A 325 -6.31 -15.80 12.52
N GLY A 326 -6.14 -15.70 13.84
CA GLY A 326 -7.10 -16.20 14.83
C GLY A 326 -7.00 -17.72 15.06
N LYS A 327 -7.68 -18.17 16.10
CA LYS A 327 -7.72 -19.59 16.51
C LYS A 327 -6.33 -20.24 16.65
N GLY A 328 -5.32 -19.44 17.10
CA GLY A 328 -3.95 -19.88 17.32
C GLY A 328 -3.10 -20.07 16.05
N TYR A 329 -3.59 -19.68 14.87
CA TYR A 329 -2.84 -19.74 13.62
C TYR A 329 -2.08 -18.45 13.36
N MET A 330 -0.77 -18.56 13.11
CA MET A 330 0.10 -17.44 12.75
C MET A 330 0.94 -17.77 11.54
N SER A 331 1.19 -16.78 10.68
CA SER A 331 2.18 -16.85 9.60
C SER A 331 3.30 -15.84 9.78
N LEU A 332 4.53 -16.28 9.53
CA LEU A 332 5.77 -15.53 9.74
C LEU A 332 6.48 -15.31 8.41
N TYR A 333 6.92 -14.07 8.17
CA TYR A 333 7.58 -13.62 6.94
C TYR A 333 8.88 -12.91 7.30
N GLY A 334 10.02 -13.57 7.19
CA GLY A 334 11.33 -13.04 7.59
C GLY A 334 12.27 -12.73 6.43
N HIS A 335 13.40 -12.10 6.74
CA HIS A 335 14.45 -11.65 5.82
C HIS A 335 14.03 -10.59 4.81
N ASN A 336 12.98 -9.83 5.14
CA ASN A 336 12.45 -8.80 4.26
C ASN A 336 13.43 -7.64 4.05
N ASP A 337 13.30 -6.95 2.91
CA ASP A 337 14.05 -5.73 2.59
C ASP A 337 13.33 -4.47 3.11
N SER A 338 12.01 -4.50 3.09
CA SER A 338 11.12 -3.45 3.63
C SER A 338 9.84 -4.06 4.17
N LEU A 339 9.27 -3.45 5.20
CA LEU A 339 7.94 -3.72 5.72
C LEU A 339 6.99 -2.64 5.24
N TYR A 340 5.75 -3.00 4.89
CA TYR A 340 4.71 -2.09 4.39
C TYR A 340 3.52 -2.00 5.33
N VAL A 341 3.57 -2.73 6.43
CA VAL A 341 2.56 -2.80 7.49
C VAL A 341 3.20 -2.54 8.83
N GLU A 342 2.40 -2.12 9.79
CA GLU A 342 2.79 -1.87 11.16
C GLU A 342 2.11 -2.86 12.11
N THR A 343 2.65 -3.02 13.32
CA THR A 343 2.03 -3.85 14.36
C THR A 343 0.66 -3.29 14.72
N GLY A 344 -0.35 -4.14 14.70
CA GLY A 344 -1.74 -3.78 14.95
C GLY A 344 -2.59 -3.65 13.70
N ASP A 345 -2.00 -3.51 12.51
CA ASP A 345 -2.75 -3.37 11.26
C ASP A 345 -3.60 -4.60 10.95
N TRP A 346 -4.81 -4.37 10.46
CA TRP A 346 -5.63 -5.39 9.84
C TRP A 346 -5.30 -5.52 8.36
N ILE A 347 -5.10 -6.75 7.90
CA ILE A 347 -4.71 -7.02 6.52
C ILE A 347 -5.61 -8.07 5.89
N GLU A 348 -5.88 -7.89 4.60
CA GLU A 348 -6.62 -8.84 3.78
C GLU A 348 -5.71 -9.93 3.21
N ALA A 349 -6.34 -11.05 2.82
CA ALA A 349 -5.64 -12.09 2.07
C ALA A 349 -5.08 -11.53 0.76
N GLY A 350 -3.79 -11.79 0.48
CA GLY A 350 -3.11 -11.27 -0.70
C GLY A 350 -2.61 -9.82 -0.60
N ALA A 351 -2.86 -9.12 0.52
CA ALA A 351 -2.32 -7.78 0.76
C ALA A 351 -0.79 -7.75 0.74
N GLU A 352 -0.20 -6.67 0.23
CA GLU A 352 1.24 -6.47 0.20
C GLU A 352 1.76 -6.08 1.59
N ILE A 353 2.49 -6.98 2.25
CA ILE A 353 2.99 -6.77 3.62
C ILE A 353 4.47 -6.41 3.70
N ALA A 354 5.26 -6.85 2.71
CA ALA A 354 6.71 -6.64 2.72
C ALA A 354 7.31 -6.79 1.32
N SER A 355 8.63 -6.68 1.23
CA SER A 355 9.41 -7.08 0.05
C SER A 355 10.55 -8.01 0.42
N VAL A 356 10.85 -8.96 -0.46
CA VAL A 356 11.94 -9.94 -0.29
C VAL A 356 13.29 -9.23 -0.17
N GLY A 357 14.08 -9.63 0.83
CA GLY A 357 15.36 -9.04 1.10
C GLY A 357 16.46 -9.99 1.51
N ARG A 358 17.46 -9.43 2.19
CA ARG A 358 18.63 -10.11 2.73
C ARG A 358 18.88 -9.77 4.19
N SER A 359 17.90 -9.20 4.89
CA SER A 359 18.06 -8.78 6.28
C SER A 359 18.32 -9.97 7.21
N GLY A 360 18.80 -9.72 8.42
CA GLY A 360 19.21 -10.76 9.35
C GLY A 360 20.50 -11.47 8.98
N GLY A 361 21.39 -10.81 8.20
CA GLY A 361 22.71 -11.33 7.86
C GLY A 361 22.78 -12.28 6.66
N ARG A 362 21.73 -12.39 5.85
CA ARG A 362 21.73 -13.26 4.66
C ARG A 362 22.60 -12.72 3.54
N LYS A 363 23.27 -13.63 2.81
CA LYS A 363 24.07 -13.31 1.62
C LYS A 363 23.21 -13.19 0.35
N LYS A 364 22.19 -14.07 0.17
CA LYS A 364 21.33 -14.12 -1.02
C LYS A 364 19.90 -13.75 -0.67
N PRO A 365 19.16 -13.04 -1.56
CA PRO A 365 17.77 -12.69 -1.31
C PRO A 365 16.90 -13.94 -1.18
N ALA A 366 16.05 -13.97 -0.17
CA ALA A 366 15.05 -15.01 0.03
C ALA A 366 14.06 -14.59 1.11
N LEU A 367 12.86 -15.15 1.08
CA LEU A 367 11.86 -15.05 2.12
C LEU A 367 11.97 -16.27 3.05
N TYR A 368 12.01 -16.05 4.35
CA TYR A 368 11.67 -17.08 5.33
C TYR A 368 10.15 -17.08 5.52
N PHE A 369 9.52 -18.23 5.37
CA PHE A 369 8.09 -18.40 5.53
C PHE A 369 7.80 -19.57 6.45
N GLU A 370 7.01 -19.32 7.51
CA GLU A 370 6.63 -20.32 8.52
C GLU A 370 5.14 -20.16 8.85
N ILE A 371 4.49 -21.27 9.19
CA ILE A 371 3.13 -21.28 9.74
C ILE A 371 3.20 -21.97 11.09
N ARG A 372 2.58 -21.34 12.09
CA ARG A 372 2.44 -21.90 13.45
C ARG A 372 0.97 -22.12 13.80
N HIS A 373 0.73 -23.17 14.56
CA HIS A 373 -0.56 -23.41 15.20
C HIS A 373 -0.33 -23.64 16.70
N ASN A 374 -0.98 -22.85 17.54
CA ASN A 374 -0.80 -22.84 18.99
C ASN A 374 0.66 -22.73 19.41
N GLY A 375 1.44 -21.86 18.73
CA GLY A 375 2.86 -21.65 18.96
C GLY A 375 3.77 -22.71 18.35
N LYS A 376 3.27 -23.87 17.93
CA LYS A 376 4.09 -24.94 17.35
C LYS A 376 4.25 -24.78 15.83
N PRO A 377 5.49 -24.87 15.30
CA PRO A 377 5.73 -24.81 13.84
C PRO A 377 5.05 -25.96 13.11
N THR A 378 4.44 -25.65 11.97
CA THR A 378 3.84 -26.65 11.09
C THR A 378 4.48 -26.56 9.70
N ASN A 379 4.40 -27.65 8.92
CA ASN A 379 4.95 -27.61 7.55
C ASN A 379 4.13 -26.69 6.64
N PRO A 380 4.68 -25.52 6.20
CA PRO A 380 3.93 -24.55 5.41
C PRO A 380 3.48 -25.10 4.05
N LEU A 381 4.19 -26.09 3.50
CA LEU A 381 3.87 -26.68 2.19
C LEU A 381 2.60 -27.53 2.19
N ARG A 382 2.09 -27.90 3.38
CA ARG A 382 0.79 -28.57 3.54
C ARG A 382 -0.39 -27.59 3.46
N TRP A 383 -0.12 -26.30 3.53
CA TRP A 383 -1.14 -25.23 3.57
C TRP A 383 -1.31 -24.55 2.21
N VAL A 384 -0.29 -24.59 1.37
CA VAL A 384 -0.29 -23.95 0.05
C VAL A 384 -0.63 -24.93 -1.06
N LYS A 385 -1.24 -24.43 -2.15
CA LYS A 385 -1.46 -25.22 -3.36
C LYS A 385 -0.12 -25.75 -3.88
N ARG A 386 -0.09 -27.02 -4.24
CA ARG A 386 0.99 -27.57 -5.08
C ARG A 386 0.78 -26.99 -6.49
N ASN A 387 1.76 -26.25 -6.99
CA ASN A 387 1.83 -25.98 -8.44
C ASN A 387 2.27 -27.23 -9.13
#